data_c7b7c4793c60daee4e4b610d210e0760
#
_entry.id   c7b7c4793c60daee4e4b610d210e0760
#
_cell.length_a   1.000
_cell.length_b   1.000
_cell.length_c   1.000
_cell.angle_alpha   90.00
_cell.angle_beta   90.00
_cell.angle_gamma   90.00
#
_symmetry.space_group_name_H-M   'P 1'
#
loop_
_entity.id
_entity.type
_entity.pdbx_description
1 polymer ?
#
loop_
_entity_poly.entity_id
_entity_poly.type
_entity_poly.pdbx_seq_one_letter_code
_entity_poly.pdbx_strand_id
1 'polypeptide(L)'
;PTRRSSDLIYSVGECVEFDGNCYGLVAPLFEQAQICAKVMTGQGKTEFSHSETATKLKVTGVDLYSAGDFAEGDNRDEIVYRDPGRGIYKRLILEEGRLIGAVLYGETSDGAWFFDKIKKAEFIEEDERDTLIFGQSYAGGTPLDPMAAVAALPDDAEICGCNGVCKGTIVQAIEAGAGDLAAVRATTKASNSCGTCPGLGEQGLAAPLGDDFQMPTAQPMCGCTDHTHEDVRRLIKSQELKSQPAVWQELGWKTVNGCHVCRPAVNFYLLADWPLDYMDDPQSRFVNERNHANIQKDGTYSVMPRMWGGMTDANELRAIADAADKYGAVVKVTGGQRIDLLGVKKEDLPAIWRDLNAAGMVSGHAYSKGLRTVKTCVGSEWCRFGTQDSTGLGIKLEKLLWGSWTPHKVKLGVSGCPRNCAEATCKDVGVVCVDSGYQISVAGAAGMEVKETEALVAVKTEDEVLEWVTAFIQLYRERAKYLDRPYKWVDKVGLDWVKEVLSDPAERAALNERFEISQSVYRKDPWAEHASEPEAEKFQPLADLTMEPAE
;
A
#
# COMPACT_ATOMS: atom_id res chain seq x y z
N PRO A 1 36.94 27.83 -27.71
CA PRO A 1 36.57 27.84 -26.33
C PRO A 1 36.50 26.42 -25.82
N THR A 2 37.39 26.07 -24.87
CA THR A 2 37.34 24.80 -24.18
C THR A 2 36.05 24.74 -23.39
N ARG A 3 35.10 23.91 -23.79
CA ARG A 3 33.91 23.61 -22.97
C ARG A 3 34.36 23.10 -21.60
N ARG A 4 33.89 23.72 -20.54
CA ARG A 4 34.17 23.26 -19.19
C ARG A 4 33.44 21.93 -19.02
N SER A 5 34.03 20.97 -18.31
CA SER A 5 33.41 19.66 -18.05
C SER A 5 32.02 19.79 -17.39
N SER A 6 31.78 20.90 -16.68
CA SER A 6 30.48 21.26 -16.10
C SER A 6 29.36 21.47 -17.13
N ASP A 7 29.70 21.78 -18.39
CA ASP A 7 28.68 22.02 -19.45
C ASP A 7 28.08 20.72 -20.00
N LEU A 8 28.53 19.57 -19.52
CA LEU A 8 28.08 18.24 -19.92
C LEU A 8 27.32 17.50 -18.80
N ILE A 9 27.23 18.13 -17.63
CA ILE A 9 26.53 17.54 -16.47
C ILE A 9 25.20 18.26 -16.30
N TYR A 10 24.13 17.50 -16.33
CA TYR A 10 22.78 17.98 -16.10
C TYR A 10 22.25 17.35 -14.81
N SER A 11 21.47 18.11 -14.05
CA SER A 11 20.80 17.64 -12.84
C SER A 11 19.34 18.03 -12.88
N VAL A 12 18.45 17.12 -12.52
CA VAL A 12 17.00 17.32 -12.48
C VAL A 12 16.42 16.58 -11.27
N GLY A 13 15.27 16.98 -10.80
CA GLY A 13 14.57 16.32 -9.71
C GLY A 13 14.70 17.05 -8.37
N GLU A 14 14.31 16.38 -7.29
CA GLU A 14 14.26 16.94 -5.92
C GLU A 14 15.63 17.38 -5.38
N CYS A 15 16.71 16.95 -5.99
CA CYS A 15 18.07 17.32 -5.62
C CYS A 15 18.55 18.64 -6.26
N VAL A 16 17.69 19.31 -7.02
CA VAL A 16 18.03 20.54 -7.75
C VAL A 16 17.35 21.75 -7.12
N GLU A 17 18.13 22.80 -6.91
CA GLU A 17 17.63 24.15 -6.66
C GLU A 17 17.65 24.94 -7.98
N PHE A 18 16.56 25.58 -8.31
CA PHE A 18 16.44 26.46 -9.47
C PHE A 18 15.84 27.79 -9.02
N ASP A 19 16.55 28.88 -9.26
CA ASP A 19 16.17 30.26 -8.87
C ASP A 19 15.74 30.39 -7.39
N GLY A 20 16.51 29.74 -6.49
CA GLY A 20 16.26 29.74 -5.05
C GLY A 20 15.16 28.78 -4.58
N ASN A 21 14.53 28.03 -5.48
CA ASN A 21 13.43 27.12 -5.18
C ASN A 21 13.82 25.65 -5.31
N CYS A 22 13.42 24.83 -4.32
CA CYS A 22 13.49 23.37 -4.36
C CYS A 22 12.10 22.78 -4.65
N TYR A 23 12.05 21.78 -5.50
CA TYR A 23 10.78 21.20 -5.99
C TYR A 23 10.60 19.79 -5.43
N GLY A 24 9.52 19.57 -4.68
CA GLY A 24 9.16 18.26 -4.12
C GLY A 24 7.91 17.62 -4.75
N LEU A 25 7.30 18.29 -5.75
CA LEU A 25 6.11 17.81 -6.45
C LEU A 25 6.49 17.19 -7.79
N VAL A 26 5.76 16.16 -8.19
CA VAL A 26 6.06 15.35 -9.39
C VAL A 26 5.98 16.17 -10.69
N ALA A 27 5.01 17.07 -10.82
CA ALA A 27 4.79 17.82 -12.06
C ALA A 27 6.00 18.66 -12.50
N PRO A 28 6.56 19.56 -11.69
CA PRO A 28 7.75 20.33 -12.07
C PRO A 28 8.98 19.45 -12.30
N LEU A 29 9.11 18.31 -11.62
CA LEU A 29 10.23 17.39 -11.83
C LEU A 29 10.15 16.69 -13.20
N PHE A 30 8.98 16.33 -13.65
CA PHE A 30 8.76 15.80 -15.01
C PHE A 30 9.04 16.86 -16.09
N GLU A 31 8.65 18.10 -15.87
CA GLU A 31 8.96 19.20 -16.78
C GLU A 31 10.49 19.43 -16.88
N GLN A 32 11.19 19.48 -15.75
CA GLN A 32 12.66 19.52 -15.72
C GLN A 32 13.28 18.36 -16.53
N ALA A 33 12.78 17.15 -16.34
CA ALA A 33 13.28 15.96 -17.05
C ALA A 33 13.04 16.06 -18.57
N GLN A 34 11.88 16.53 -19.00
CA GLN A 34 11.56 16.73 -20.43
C GLN A 34 12.43 17.79 -21.06
N ILE A 35 12.64 18.92 -20.39
CA ILE A 35 13.51 20.00 -20.86
C ILE A 35 14.95 19.51 -20.94
N CYS A 36 15.43 18.82 -19.90
CA CYS A 36 16.76 18.23 -19.89
C CYS A 36 16.96 17.28 -21.07
N ALA A 37 16.01 16.37 -21.32
CA ALA A 37 16.06 15.46 -22.45
C ALA A 37 16.12 16.17 -23.80
N LYS A 38 15.34 17.23 -24.01
CA LYS A 38 15.37 18.05 -25.22
C LYS A 38 16.70 18.75 -25.41
N VAL A 39 17.28 19.31 -24.34
CA VAL A 39 18.58 19.95 -24.38
C VAL A 39 19.69 18.94 -24.72
N MET A 40 19.69 17.77 -24.05
CA MET A 40 20.68 16.72 -24.29
C MET A 40 20.63 16.14 -25.70
N THR A 41 19.44 16.06 -26.29
CA THR A 41 19.23 15.55 -27.66
C THR A 41 19.35 16.63 -28.74
N GLY A 42 19.61 17.88 -28.38
CA GLY A 42 19.75 18.98 -29.34
C GLY A 42 18.42 19.43 -29.97
N GLN A 43 17.28 19.06 -29.39
CA GLN A 43 15.95 19.37 -29.93
C GLN A 43 15.41 20.75 -29.53
N GLY A 44 16.23 21.65 -29.02
CA GLY A 44 15.86 23.03 -28.72
C GLY A 44 16.62 23.62 -27.52
N LYS A 45 16.49 24.94 -27.36
CA LYS A 45 16.93 25.70 -26.18
C LYS A 45 15.70 26.09 -25.39
N THR A 46 15.10 25.13 -24.70
CA THR A 46 14.00 25.39 -23.77
C THR A 46 14.60 25.52 -22.37
N GLU A 47 14.26 26.59 -21.67
CA GLU A 47 14.66 26.79 -20.28
C GLU A 47 13.50 26.39 -19.37
N PHE A 48 13.81 25.82 -18.22
CA PHE A 48 12.81 25.56 -17.18
C PHE A 48 12.39 26.91 -16.57
N SER A 49 11.11 27.08 -16.33
CA SER A 49 10.57 28.22 -15.59
C SER A 49 9.67 27.71 -14.47
N HIS A 50 9.60 28.48 -13.39
CA HIS A 50 8.67 28.17 -12.31
C HIS A 50 7.22 28.23 -12.85
N SER A 51 6.44 27.18 -12.61
CA SER A 51 5.01 27.15 -12.86
C SER A 51 4.24 26.91 -11.57
N GLU A 52 3.08 27.51 -11.45
CA GLU A 52 2.18 27.28 -10.32
C GLU A 52 1.82 25.81 -10.20
N THR A 53 1.74 25.34 -8.97
CA THR A 53 1.46 23.93 -8.68
C THR A 53 0.24 23.76 -7.81
N ALA A 54 -0.41 22.60 -7.92
CA ALA A 54 -1.50 22.21 -7.05
C ALA A 54 -1.24 20.83 -6.43
N THR A 55 -1.73 20.65 -5.22
CA THR A 55 -1.59 19.41 -4.47
C THR A 55 -2.93 18.99 -3.89
N LYS A 56 -3.32 17.74 -4.12
CA LYS A 56 -4.43 17.10 -3.43
C LYS A 56 -3.88 16.05 -2.47
N LEU A 57 -4.00 16.31 -1.17
CA LEU A 57 -3.54 15.39 -0.14
C LEU A 57 -4.69 14.44 0.23
N LYS A 58 -4.43 13.13 0.16
CA LYS A 58 -5.33 12.09 0.64
C LYS A 58 -4.86 11.60 2.00
N VAL A 59 -5.39 12.20 3.05
CA VAL A 59 -5.24 11.70 4.42
C VAL A 59 -6.54 11.01 4.80
N THR A 60 -6.46 9.89 5.53
CA THR A 60 -7.64 9.11 5.94
C THR A 60 -8.66 9.99 6.63
N GLY A 61 -9.85 10.13 6.03
CA GLY A 61 -10.96 10.91 6.56
C GLY A 61 -10.87 12.43 6.37
N VAL A 62 -9.89 12.93 5.61
CA VAL A 62 -9.71 14.36 5.34
C VAL A 62 -9.35 14.58 3.88
N ASP A 63 -10.15 15.41 3.20
CA ASP A 63 -9.83 15.94 1.89
C ASP A 63 -9.18 17.31 2.03
N LEU A 64 -7.97 17.46 1.49
CA LEU A 64 -7.22 18.72 1.45
C LEU A 64 -6.73 18.99 0.04
N TYR A 65 -6.94 20.21 -0.42
CA TYR A 65 -6.42 20.71 -1.70
C TYR A 65 -5.72 22.05 -1.47
N SER A 66 -4.55 22.24 -2.07
CA SER A 66 -3.85 23.52 -2.09
C SER A 66 -3.32 23.80 -3.48
N ALA A 67 -3.32 25.06 -3.88
CA ALA A 67 -2.83 25.51 -5.18
C ALA A 67 -2.21 26.91 -5.09
N GLY A 68 -1.20 27.17 -5.91
CA GLY A 68 -0.50 28.45 -6.00
C GLY A 68 0.24 28.86 -4.73
N ASP A 69 0.45 30.17 -4.57
CA ASP A 69 1.08 30.75 -3.39
C ASP A 69 0.03 31.18 -2.35
N PHE A 70 -0.08 30.42 -1.29
CA PHE A 70 -1.02 30.67 -0.19
C PHE A 70 -0.34 31.22 1.08
N ALA A 71 0.90 31.73 0.98
CA ALA A 71 1.57 32.37 2.08
C ALA A 71 0.93 33.71 2.45
N GLU A 72 1.07 34.14 3.70
CA GLU A 72 0.66 35.47 4.17
C GLU A 72 1.60 36.53 3.60
N GLY A 73 1.09 37.77 3.37
CA GLY A 73 1.86 38.88 2.88
C GLY A 73 1.15 40.22 3.10
N ASP A 74 1.91 41.31 3.27
CA ASP A 74 1.38 42.64 3.64
C ASP A 74 0.46 43.27 2.57
N ASN A 75 0.57 42.82 1.30
CA ASN A 75 -0.23 43.32 0.17
C ASN A 75 -1.22 42.26 -0.36
N ARG A 76 -1.56 41.27 0.47
CA ARG A 76 -2.42 40.17 0.09
C ARG A 76 -3.75 40.22 0.82
N ASP A 77 -4.82 40.08 0.08
CA ASP A 77 -6.15 39.97 0.61
C ASP A 77 -6.52 38.50 0.84
N GLU A 78 -7.24 38.22 1.92
CA GLU A 78 -7.75 36.90 2.24
C GLU A 78 -9.26 36.85 2.16
N ILE A 79 -9.78 35.80 1.54
CA ILE A 79 -11.19 35.41 1.67
C ILE A 79 -11.22 34.07 2.39
N VAL A 80 -11.90 34.01 3.53
CA VAL A 80 -11.97 32.79 4.36
C VAL A 80 -13.41 32.38 4.59
N TYR A 81 -13.71 31.13 4.31
CA TYR A 81 -14.94 30.47 4.69
C TYR A 81 -14.67 29.34 5.68
N ARG A 82 -15.36 29.35 6.80
CA ARG A 82 -15.18 28.34 7.84
C ARG A 82 -16.54 27.84 8.33
N ASP A 83 -16.80 26.54 8.20
CA ASP A 83 -17.96 25.84 8.75
C ASP A 83 -17.51 24.64 9.60
N PRO A 84 -17.27 24.84 10.91
CA PRO A 84 -16.83 23.75 11.79
C PRO A 84 -17.87 22.63 11.94
N GLY A 85 -19.17 22.94 11.78
CA GLY A 85 -20.25 21.95 11.89
C GLY A 85 -20.23 20.93 10.74
N ARG A 86 -19.74 21.34 9.57
CA ARG A 86 -19.57 20.51 8.38
C ARG A 86 -18.12 20.08 8.15
N GLY A 87 -17.18 20.54 8.99
CA GLY A 87 -15.77 20.24 8.81
C GLY A 87 -15.14 20.91 7.59
N ILE A 88 -15.66 22.09 7.18
CA ILE A 88 -15.21 22.79 5.98
C ILE A 88 -14.37 24.02 6.35
N TYR A 89 -13.24 24.19 5.66
CA TYR A 89 -12.43 25.40 5.66
C TYR A 89 -11.93 25.68 4.23
N LYS A 90 -12.18 26.90 3.75
CA LYS A 90 -11.67 27.38 2.46
C LYS A 90 -10.96 28.71 2.70
N ARG A 91 -9.78 28.90 2.10
CA ARG A 91 -8.99 30.12 2.13
C ARG A 91 -8.50 30.44 0.74
N LEU A 92 -8.77 31.62 0.27
CA LEU A 92 -8.30 32.16 -1.00
C LEU A 92 -7.41 33.35 -0.74
N ILE A 93 -6.31 33.47 -1.45
CA ILE A 93 -5.37 34.58 -1.39
C ILE A 93 -5.40 35.34 -2.71
N LEU A 94 -5.65 36.64 -2.62
CA LEU A 94 -5.62 37.55 -3.76
C LEU A 94 -4.46 38.55 -3.62
N GLU A 95 -3.83 38.87 -4.71
CA GLU A 95 -2.80 39.91 -4.82
C GLU A 95 -3.12 40.76 -6.06
N GLU A 96 -3.23 42.07 -5.88
CA GLU A 96 -3.61 43.00 -6.94
C GLU A 96 -4.88 42.60 -7.71
N GLY A 97 -5.90 42.07 -6.99
CA GLY A 97 -7.18 41.63 -7.56
C GLY A 97 -7.10 40.31 -8.34
N ARG A 98 -6.00 39.56 -8.26
CA ARG A 98 -5.84 38.27 -8.91
C ARG A 98 -5.76 37.15 -7.87
N LEU A 99 -6.40 36.03 -8.14
CA LEU A 99 -6.29 34.85 -7.30
C LEU A 99 -4.90 34.23 -7.49
N ILE A 100 -4.09 34.20 -6.42
CA ILE A 100 -2.73 33.64 -6.43
C ILE A 100 -2.61 32.35 -5.61
N GLY A 101 -3.50 32.10 -4.65
CA GLY A 101 -3.45 30.93 -3.80
C GLY A 101 -4.81 30.46 -3.31
N ALA A 102 -4.95 29.16 -3.13
CA ALA A 102 -6.16 28.54 -2.59
C ALA A 102 -5.82 27.35 -1.67
N VAL A 103 -6.51 27.26 -0.54
CA VAL A 103 -6.46 26.12 0.40
C VAL A 103 -7.90 25.69 0.70
N LEU A 104 -8.22 24.42 0.44
CA LEU A 104 -9.54 23.84 0.66
C LEU A 104 -9.41 22.62 1.56
N TYR A 105 -10.21 22.55 2.61
CA TYR A 105 -10.25 21.44 3.56
C TYR A 105 -11.69 20.97 3.73
N GLY A 106 -11.90 19.67 3.70
CA GLY A 106 -13.20 19.00 3.86
C GLY A 106 -14.01 18.97 2.56
N GLU A 107 -14.21 20.12 1.91
CA GLU A 107 -14.88 20.23 0.61
C GLU A 107 -13.88 20.78 -0.40
N THR A 108 -13.46 19.96 -1.36
CA THR A 108 -12.36 20.24 -2.29
C THR A 108 -12.74 20.14 -3.77
N SER A 109 -14.05 20.04 -4.08
CA SER A 109 -14.56 19.84 -5.46
C SER A 109 -14.14 20.95 -6.41
N ASP A 110 -14.10 22.21 -5.94
CA ASP A 110 -13.73 23.38 -6.75
C ASP A 110 -12.21 23.59 -6.92
N GLY A 111 -11.38 22.69 -6.36
CA GLY A 111 -9.91 22.87 -6.35
C GLY A 111 -9.33 23.07 -7.75
N ALA A 112 -9.73 22.26 -8.72
CA ALA A 112 -9.26 22.39 -10.10
C ALA A 112 -9.70 23.72 -10.78
N TRP A 113 -10.89 24.20 -10.45
CA TRP A 113 -11.39 25.48 -10.95
C TRP A 113 -10.61 26.68 -10.37
N PHE A 114 -10.33 26.67 -9.08
CA PHE A 114 -9.45 27.68 -8.48
C PHE A 114 -8.04 27.64 -9.07
N PHE A 115 -7.50 26.46 -9.31
CA PHE A 115 -6.17 26.32 -9.89
C PHE A 115 -6.12 26.84 -11.34
N ASP A 116 -7.18 26.63 -12.13
CA ASP A 116 -7.28 27.18 -13.48
C ASP A 116 -7.27 28.71 -13.46
N LYS A 117 -8.03 29.33 -12.55
CA LYS A 117 -8.01 30.79 -12.34
C LYS A 117 -6.62 31.31 -11.94
N ILE A 118 -5.92 30.59 -11.02
CA ILE A 118 -4.56 30.93 -10.61
C ILE A 118 -3.60 30.90 -11.82
N LYS A 119 -3.61 29.82 -12.59
CA LYS A 119 -2.75 29.66 -13.78
C LYS A 119 -2.99 30.73 -14.85
N LYS A 120 -4.22 31.13 -15.04
CA LYS A 120 -4.60 32.17 -16.00
C LYS A 120 -4.35 33.58 -15.49
N ALA A 121 -4.03 33.71 -14.20
CA ALA A 121 -3.89 35.00 -13.49
C ALA A 121 -5.10 35.92 -13.78
N GLU A 122 -6.32 35.34 -13.73
CA GLU A 122 -7.56 36.08 -13.98
C GLU A 122 -7.75 37.18 -12.94
N PHE A 123 -8.18 38.36 -13.42
CA PHE A 123 -8.59 39.42 -12.55
C PHE A 123 -10.00 39.14 -12.01
N ILE A 124 -10.19 39.26 -10.71
CA ILE A 124 -11.45 39.00 -10.03
C ILE A 124 -12.16 40.36 -9.84
N GLU A 125 -13.29 40.53 -10.49
CA GLU A 125 -14.09 41.73 -10.36
C GLU A 125 -14.73 41.82 -8.97
N GLU A 126 -15.04 43.03 -8.52
CA GLU A 126 -15.53 43.29 -7.15
C GLU A 126 -16.85 42.55 -6.87
N ASP A 127 -17.73 42.43 -7.85
CA ASP A 127 -19.01 41.71 -7.75
C ASP A 127 -18.84 40.18 -7.75
N GLU A 128 -17.77 39.64 -8.34
CA GLU A 128 -17.41 38.22 -8.30
C GLU A 128 -16.77 37.84 -6.96
N ARG A 129 -16.08 38.77 -6.32
CA ARG A 129 -15.30 38.55 -5.09
C ARG A 129 -16.15 37.98 -3.96
N ASP A 130 -17.37 38.47 -3.76
CA ASP A 130 -18.26 38.05 -2.68
C ASP A 130 -18.70 36.58 -2.79
N THR A 131 -18.75 36.05 -3.98
CA THR A 131 -19.19 34.69 -4.26
C THR A 131 -18.06 33.73 -4.60
N LEU A 132 -16.85 34.23 -4.87
CA LEU A 132 -15.67 33.48 -5.30
C LEU A 132 -15.38 32.26 -4.40
N ILE A 133 -15.47 32.45 -3.08
CA ILE A 133 -15.14 31.42 -2.08
C ILE A 133 -16.06 30.18 -2.16
N PHE A 134 -17.25 30.35 -2.72
CA PHE A 134 -18.21 29.26 -2.88
C PHE A 134 -17.94 28.41 -4.14
N GLY A 135 -17.04 28.89 -5.02
CA GLY A 135 -16.61 28.16 -6.21
C GLY A 135 -17.68 27.99 -7.28
N GLN A 136 -17.34 27.23 -8.31
CA GLN A 136 -18.24 26.96 -9.43
C GLN A 136 -19.44 26.11 -9.01
N SER A 137 -19.28 25.23 -8.03
CA SER A 137 -20.33 24.33 -7.55
C SER A 137 -21.49 25.04 -6.85
N TYR A 138 -21.35 26.34 -6.52
CA TYR A 138 -22.38 27.12 -5.84
C TYR A 138 -23.15 28.09 -6.76
N ALA A 139 -22.85 28.13 -8.04
CA ALA A 139 -23.51 29.00 -9.00
C ALA A 139 -25.00 28.62 -9.17
N GLY A 140 -25.88 29.20 -8.31
CA GLY A 140 -27.34 29.07 -8.43
C GLY A 140 -28.04 28.18 -7.42
N GLY A 141 -27.44 27.81 -6.30
CA GLY A 141 -28.16 27.25 -5.13
C GLY A 141 -28.44 25.75 -5.14
N THR A 142 -27.93 25.00 -6.10
CA THR A 142 -27.95 23.52 -6.08
C THR A 142 -26.51 23.03 -6.22
N PRO A 143 -26.00 22.16 -5.33
CA PRO A 143 -24.71 21.53 -5.53
C PRO A 143 -24.70 20.85 -6.90
N LEU A 144 -23.79 21.25 -7.80
CA LEU A 144 -23.62 20.54 -9.07
C LEU A 144 -23.19 19.10 -8.74
N ASP A 145 -23.82 18.13 -9.37
CA ASP A 145 -23.34 16.76 -9.42
C ASP A 145 -21.85 16.80 -9.82
N PRO A 146 -20.96 16.05 -9.15
CA PRO A 146 -19.53 16.01 -9.49
C PRO A 146 -19.24 15.77 -10.98
N MET A 147 -20.12 15.02 -11.67
CA MET A 147 -20.04 14.82 -13.12
C MET A 147 -20.35 16.09 -13.91
N ALA A 148 -21.37 16.83 -13.49
CA ALA A 148 -21.73 18.11 -14.10
C ALA A 148 -20.64 19.17 -13.89
N ALA A 149 -19.98 19.15 -12.71
CA ALA A 149 -18.86 20.05 -12.42
C ALA A 149 -17.65 19.78 -13.34
N VAL A 150 -17.29 18.52 -13.58
CA VAL A 150 -16.22 18.14 -14.53
C VAL A 150 -16.62 18.46 -15.97
N ALA A 151 -17.88 18.24 -16.36
CA ALA A 151 -18.38 18.58 -17.68
C ALA A 151 -18.31 20.08 -17.97
N ALA A 152 -18.52 20.92 -16.95
CA ALA A 152 -18.47 22.38 -17.06
C ALA A 152 -17.04 22.96 -17.10
N LEU A 153 -15.99 22.19 -16.78
CA LEU A 153 -14.62 22.64 -16.90
C LEU A 153 -14.29 22.99 -18.37
N PRO A 154 -13.49 24.04 -18.63
CA PRO A 154 -13.00 24.33 -19.96
C PRO A 154 -12.07 23.22 -20.49
N ASP A 155 -11.92 23.10 -21.79
CA ASP A 155 -11.14 22.01 -22.40
C ASP A 155 -9.64 22.08 -22.08
N ASP A 156 -9.12 23.25 -21.78
CA ASP A 156 -7.75 23.49 -21.33
C ASP A 156 -7.54 23.28 -19.83
N ALA A 157 -8.62 23.01 -19.06
CA ALA A 157 -8.51 22.70 -17.64
C ALA A 157 -7.70 21.42 -17.42
N GLU A 158 -6.71 21.49 -16.56
CA GLU A 158 -5.80 20.39 -16.25
C GLU A 158 -6.48 19.35 -15.36
N ILE A 159 -6.63 18.13 -15.87
CA ILE A 159 -7.19 16.97 -15.15
C ILE A 159 -6.08 16.14 -14.50
N CYS A 160 -4.91 16.03 -15.14
CA CYS A 160 -3.79 15.26 -14.65
C CYS A 160 -2.53 16.14 -14.59
N GLY A 161 -2.29 16.80 -13.47
CA GLY A 161 -1.17 17.73 -13.28
C GLY A 161 0.21 17.10 -13.42
N CYS A 162 0.38 15.85 -13.00
CA CYS A 162 1.69 15.18 -13.10
C CYS A 162 2.10 14.82 -14.54
N ASN A 163 1.17 14.77 -15.48
CA ASN A 163 1.42 14.49 -16.90
C ASN A 163 0.95 15.62 -17.82
N GLY A 164 0.49 16.75 -17.28
CA GLY A 164 0.04 17.92 -18.06
C GLY A 164 -1.12 17.61 -18.99
N VAL A 165 -2.06 16.72 -18.58
CA VAL A 165 -3.17 16.30 -19.44
C VAL A 165 -4.41 17.11 -19.09
N CYS A 166 -4.89 17.91 -20.04
CA CYS A 166 -6.11 18.69 -19.92
C CYS A 166 -7.36 17.90 -20.34
N LYS A 167 -8.54 18.42 -19.98
CA LYS A 167 -9.84 17.82 -20.31
C LYS A 167 -9.99 17.58 -21.81
N GLY A 168 -9.67 18.57 -22.64
CA GLY A 168 -9.77 18.44 -24.10
C GLY A 168 -8.92 17.31 -24.69
N THR A 169 -7.74 17.04 -24.13
CA THR A 169 -6.90 15.91 -24.54
C THR A 169 -7.58 14.56 -24.23
N ILE A 170 -8.27 14.47 -23.10
CA ILE A 170 -9.04 13.28 -22.72
C ILE A 170 -10.23 13.11 -23.66
N VAL A 171 -10.99 14.17 -23.93
CA VAL A 171 -12.15 14.16 -24.84
C VAL A 171 -11.72 13.73 -26.25
N GLN A 172 -10.64 14.30 -26.78
CA GLN A 172 -10.11 13.91 -28.11
C GLN A 172 -9.69 12.43 -28.15
N ALA A 173 -9.09 11.89 -27.08
CA ALA A 173 -8.75 10.48 -27.03
C ALA A 173 -10.00 9.58 -27.03
N ILE A 174 -11.06 10.00 -26.35
CA ILE A 174 -12.36 9.31 -26.34
C ILE A 174 -13.00 9.34 -27.74
N GLU A 175 -13.04 10.50 -28.38
CA GLU A 175 -13.54 10.66 -29.75
C GLU A 175 -12.75 9.84 -30.79
N ALA A 176 -11.45 9.64 -30.52
CA ALA A 176 -10.58 8.77 -31.32
C ALA A 176 -10.75 7.26 -31.00
N GLY A 177 -11.69 6.90 -30.14
CA GLY A 177 -12.07 5.50 -29.86
C GLY A 177 -11.52 4.93 -28.54
N ALA A 178 -10.97 5.75 -27.63
CA ALA A 178 -10.58 5.30 -26.29
C ALA A 178 -11.83 5.14 -25.40
N GLY A 179 -12.49 3.98 -25.45
CA GLY A 179 -13.77 3.71 -24.80
C GLY A 179 -13.70 3.41 -23.30
N ASP A 180 -12.50 3.33 -22.71
CA ASP A 180 -12.31 3.07 -21.29
C ASP A 180 -11.10 3.82 -20.70
N LEU A 181 -11.00 3.82 -19.38
CA LEU A 181 -9.93 4.53 -18.66
C LEU A 181 -8.53 3.98 -19.00
N ALA A 182 -8.40 2.70 -19.31
CA ALA A 182 -7.13 2.09 -19.67
C ALA A 182 -6.65 2.56 -21.06
N ALA A 183 -7.56 2.66 -22.02
CA ALA A 183 -7.29 3.19 -23.36
C ALA A 183 -6.94 4.69 -23.30
N VAL A 184 -7.66 5.48 -22.51
CA VAL A 184 -7.34 6.89 -22.27
C VAL A 184 -5.96 7.05 -21.62
N ARG A 185 -5.63 6.25 -20.62
CA ARG A 185 -4.30 6.23 -19.98
C ARG A 185 -3.19 5.88 -20.97
N ALA A 186 -3.42 4.88 -21.82
CA ALA A 186 -2.45 4.45 -22.83
C ALA A 186 -2.16 5.58 -23.84
N THR A 187 -3.21 6.29 -24.27
CA THR A 187 -3.13 7.34 -25.27
C THR A 187 -2.61 8.66 -24.71
N THR A 188 -3.12 9.10 -23.54
CA THR A 188 -2.85 10.44 -23.00
C THR A 188 -1.84 10.45 -21.86
N LYS A 189 -1.53 9.29 -21.27
CA LYS A 189 -0.77 9.11 -20.01
C LYS A 189 -1.45 9.71 -18.78
N ALA A 190 -2.69 10.15 -18.85
CA ALA A 190 -3.46 10.61 -17.70
C ALA A 190 -3.46 9.54 -16.60
N SER A 191 -3.24 9.93 -15.34
CA SER A 191 -3.26 9.04 -14.16
C SER A 191 -2.20 7.91 -14.15
N ASN A 192 -1.17 7.96 -14.99
CA ASN A 192 -0.14 6.92 -15.04
C ASN A 192 0.99 7.10 -14.01
N SER A 193 1.17 8.30 -13.45
CA SER A 193 2.33 8.62 -12.60
C SER A 193 2.00 8.62 -11.10
N CYS A 194 1.32 9.63 -10.58
CA CYS A 194 1.09 9.78 -9.15
C CYS A 194 -0.16 9.05 -8.61
N GLY A 195 -1.08 8.63 -9.50
CA GLY A 195 -2.33 7.95 -9.13
C GLY A 195 -3.33 8.84 -8.35
N THR A 196 -3.16 10.16 -8.37
CA THR A 196 -3.98 11.10 -7.58
C THR A 196 -5.31 11.43 -8.25
N CYS A 197 -5.41 11.28 -9.58
CA CYS A 197 -6.56 11.67 -10.39
C CYS A 197 -7.50 10.55 -10.91
N PRO A 198 -7.57 9.32 -10.33
CA PRO A 198 -8.48 8.29 -10.85
C PRO A 198 -9.95 8.72 -10.81
N GLY A 199 -10.39 9.39 -9.73
CA GLY A 199 -11.78 9.84 -9.60
C GLY A 199 -12.17 10.94 -10.60
N LEU A 200 -11.29 11.89 -10.88
CA LEU A 200 -11.49 12.91 -11.89
C LEU A 200 -11.42 12.31 -13.31
N GLY A 201 -10.56 11.31 -13.54
CA GLY A 201 -10.47 10.58 -14.80
C GLY A 201 -11.72 9.76 -15.09
N GLU A 202 -12.28 9.08 -14.09
CA GLU A 202 -13.53 8.32 -14.21
C GLU A 202 -14.74 9.24 -14.45
N GLN A 203 -14.84 10.35 -13.73
CA GLN A 203 -15.84 11.38 -13.91
C GLN A 203 -15.68 12.12 -15.27
N GLY A 204 -14.43 12.38 -15.66
CA GLY A 204 -14.11 13.00 -16.95
C GLY A 204 -14.42 12.12 -18.16
N LEU A 205 -14.42 10.79 -18.00
CA LEU A 205 -14.83 9.82 -19.00
C LEU A 205 -16.36 9.65 -19.06
N ALA A 206 -17.01 9.63 -17.91
CA ALA A 206 -18.45 9.43 -17.83
C ALA A 206 -19.22 10.62 -18.44
N ALA A 207 -18.72 11.86 -18.31
CA ALA A 207 -19.39 13.04 -18.81
C ALA A 207 -19.49 13.11 -20.36
N PRO A 208 -18.43 12.79 -21.16
CA PRO A 208 -18.53 12.78 -22.62
C PRO A 208 -19.19 11.53 -23.20
N LEU A 209 -19.10 10.38 -22.52
CA LEU A 209 -19.63 9.10 -23.02
C LEU A 209 -21.11 8.89 -22.65
N GLY A 210 -21.66 9.65 -21.69
CA GLY A 210 -23.07 9.54 -21.30
C GLY A 210 -23.50 8.10 -20.98
N ASP A 211 -24.63 7.68 -21.55
CA ASP A 211 -25.18 6.32 -21.38
C ASP A 211 -24.34 5.21 -22.05
N ASP A 212 -23.40 5.55 -22.94
CA ASP A 212 -22.46 4.60 -23.55
C ASP A 212 -21.25 4.30 -22.65
N PHE A 213 -21.09 5.01 -21.52
CA PHE A 213 -20.08 4.71 -20.53
C PHE A 213 -20.40 3.40 -19.81
N GLN A 214 -19.81 2.31 -20.27
CA GLN A 214 -19.79 1.06 -19.52
C GLN A 214 -18.62 1.09 -18.53
N MET A 215 -18.93 1.14 -17.24
CA MET A 215 -17.93 0.83 -16.21
C MET A 215 -17.30 -0.51 -16.57
N PRO A 216 -15.96 -0.61 -16.67
CA PRO A 216 -15.31 -1.87 -16.94
C PRO A 216 -15.75 -2.87 -15.88
N THR A 217 -16.56 -3.85 -16.24
CA THR A 217 -17.16 -4.84 -15.33
C THR A 217 -16.11 -5.76 -14.72
N ALA A 218 -14.88 -5.78 -15.26
CA ALA A 218 -13.79 -6.55 -14.69
C ALA A 218 -12.45 -6.06 -15.23
N GLN A 219 -11.60 -5.48 -14.37
CA GLN A 219 -10.24 -5.10 -14.77
C GLN A 219 -9.33 -6.33 -14.84
N PRO A 220 -8.58 -6.52 -15.94
CA PRO A 220 -7.57 -7.56 -16.03
C PRO A 220 -6.55 -7.46 -14.88
N MET A 221 -5.96 -8.60 -14.49
CA MET A 221 -4.94 -8.66 -13.46
C MET A 221 -3.76 -7.74 -13.77
N CYS A 222 -3.35 -7.68 -15.01
CA CYS A 222 -2.27 -6.82 -15.54
C CYS A 222 -2.31 -6.79 -17.07
N GLY A 223 -1.41 -6.05 -17.70
CA GLY A 223 -1.31 -5.98 -19.18
C GLY A 223 -0.88 -7.30 -19.86
N CYS A 224 -0.48 -8.33 -19.10
CA CYS A 224 -0.07 -9.62 -19.68
C CYS A 224 -1.23 -10.56 -19.97
N THR A 225 -2.43 -10.28 -19.49
CA THR A 225 -3.61 -11.15 -19.61
C THR A 225 -4.88 -10.33 -19.68
N ASP A 226 -5.93 -10.89 -20.24
CA ASP A 226 -7.27 -10.33 -20.22
C ASP A 226 -8.12 -10.86 -19.05
N HIS A 227 -7.59 -11.81 -18.27
CA HIS A 227 -8.25 -12.38 -17.09
C HIS A 227 -8.13 -11.50 -15.86
N THR A 228 -9.20 -11.45 -15.07
CA THR A 228 -9.18 -10.84 -13.73
C THR A 228 -8.46 -11.72 -12.72
N HIS A 229 -8.15 -11.19 -11.54
CA HIS A 229 -7.63 -12.00 -10.43
C HIS A 229 -8.56 -13.15 -10.03
N GLU A 230 -9.87 -12.91 -10.10
CA GLU A 230 -10.89 -13.91 -9.76
C GLU A 230 -10.97 -15.00 -10.82
N ASP A 231 -10.95 -14.64 -12.12
CA ASP A 231 -10.90 -15.60 -13.21
C ASP A 231 -9.67 -16.48 -13.12
N VAL A 232 -8.49 -15.89 -12.96
CA VAL A 232 -7.23 -16.64 -12.85
C VAL A 232 -7.31 -17.65 -11.70
N ARG A 233 -7.79 -17.22 -10.53
CA ARG A 233 -7.91 -18.08 -9.38
C ARG A 233 -8.91 -19.22 -9.60
N ARG A 234 -10.07 -18.92 -10.18
CA ARG A 234 -11.08 -19.92 -10.53
C ARG A 234 -10.54 -20.94 -11.54
N LEU A 235 -9.83 -20.45 -12.58
CA LEU A 235 -9.28 -21.29 -13.66
C LEU A 235 -8.11 -22.16 -13.17
N ILE A 236 -7.25 -21.67 -12.29
CA ILE A 236 -6.21 -22.46 -11.63
C ILE A 236 -6.82 -23.72 -10.98
N LYS A 237 -7.93 -23.56 -10.25
CA LYS A 237 -8.62 -24.68 -9.60
C LYS A 237 -9.36 -25.59 -10.59
N SER A 238 -10.17 -25.01 -11.47
CA SER A 238 -11.04 -25.78 -12.36
C SER A 238 -10.29 -26.54 -13.45
N GLN A 239 -9.10 -26.08 -13.84
CA GLN A 239 -8.25 -26.73 -14.84
C GLN A 239 -7.04 -27.44 -14.21
N GLU A 240 -6.99 -27.52 -12.88
CA GLU A 240 -5.90 -28.17 -12.12
C GLU A 240 -4.49 -27.67 -12.52
N LEU A 241 -4.35 -26.36 -12.76
CA LEU A 241 -3.07 -25.78 -13.14
C LEU A 241 -2.14 -25.72 -11.90
N LYS A 242 -1.02 -26.45 -11.94
CA LYS A 242 -0.12 -26.63 -10.79
C LYS A 242 1.25 -25.99 -10.97
N SER A 243 1.44 -25.14 -11.98
CA SER A 243 2.70 -24.41 -12.17
C SER A 243 2.46 -23.07 -12.86
N GLN A 244 3.35 -22.11 -12.65
CA GLN A 244 3.28 -20.82 -13.33
C GLN A 244 3.34 -20.97 -14.88
N PRO A 245 4.26 -21.79 -15.47
CA PRO A 245 4.24 -22.01 -16.91
C PRO A 245 2.91 -22.57 -17.43
N ALA A 246 2.27 -23.49 -16.71
CA ALA A 246 0.96 -24.00 -17.10
C ALA A 246 -0.11 -22.89 -17.09
N VAL A 247 -0.10 -22.02 -16.08
CA VAL A 247 -1.00 -20.85 -16.03
C VAL A 247 -0.75 -19.93 -17.22
N TRP A 248 0.51 -19.61 -17.55
CA TRP A 248 0.84 -18.73 -18.67
C TRP A 248 0.38 -19.31 -20.02
N GLN A 249 0.59 -20.61 -20.21
CA GLN A 249 0.26 -21.27 -21.46
C GLN A 249 -1.25 -21.49 -21.61
N GLU A 250 -1.90 -22.10 -20.64
CA GLU A 250 -3.31 -22.52 -20.77
C GLU A 250 -4.28 -21.34 -20.72
N LEU A 251 -3.91 -20.25 -19.99
CA LEU A 251 -4.77 -19.06 -19.93
C LEU A 251 -4.35 -17.96 -20.93
N GLY A 252 -3.48 -18.27 -21.88
CA GLY A 252 -3.16 -17.37 -23.00
C GLY A 252 -2.47 -16.07 -22.58
N TRP A 253 -1.46 -16.17 -21.68
CA TRP A 253 -0.66 -14.99 -21.31
C TRP A 253 0.05 -14.37 -22.52
N LYS A 254 0.01 -13.04 -22.65
CA LYS A 254 0.67 -12.30 -23.74
C LYS A 254 2.19 -12.26 -23.62
N THR A 255 2.73 -12.67 -22.46
CA THR A 255 4.16 -12.71 -22.15
C THR A 255 4.57 -14.10 -21.65
N VAL A 256 5.76 -14.55 -22.02
CA VAL A 256 6.23 -15.92 -21.71
C VAL A 256 6.38 -16.17 -20.20
N ASN A 257 6.74 -15.15 -19.43
CA ASN A 257 7.09 -15.29 -18.00
C ASN A 257 6.27 -14.39 -17.06
N GLY A 258 5.18 -13.78 -17.55
CA GLY A 258 4.43 -12.82 -16.76
C GLY A 258 5.21 -11.52 -16.49
N CYS A 259 4.73 -10.70 -15.55
CA CYS A 259 5.35 -9.44 -15.12
C CYS A 259 5.42 -9.35 -13.60
N HIS A 260 6.02 -8.26 -13.10
CA HIS A 260 6.15 -7.98 -11.66
C HIS A 260 4.81 -7.86 -10.90
N VAL A 261 3.69 -7.75 -11.61
CA VAL A 261 2.33 -7.72 -11.02
C VAL A 261 1.76 -9.13 -10.91
N CYS A 262 1.72 -9.87 -12.04
CA CYS A 262 1.06 -11.17 -12.07
C CYS A 262 1.90 -12.31 -11.48
N ARG A 263 3.23 -12.33 -11.65
CA ARG A 263 4.07 -13.40 -11.09
C ARG A 263 3.88 -13.59 -9.58
N PRO A 264 3.97 -12.56 -8.73
CA PRO A 264 3.75 -12.75 -7.30
C PRO A 264 2.33 -13.17 -6.95
N ALA A 265 1.33 -12.70 -7.69
CA ALA A 265 -0.06 -13.05 -7.45
C ALA A 265 -0.33 -14.51 -7.81
N VAL A 266 0.11 -14.97 -8.99
CA VAL A 266 -0.06 -16.36 -9.43
C VAL A 266 0.74 -17.31 -8.54
N ASN A 267 1.98 -16.95 -8.17
CA ASN A 267 2.75 -17.72 -7.19
C ASN A 267 1.97 -17.93 -5.89
N PHE A 268 1.38 -16.85 -5.36
CA PHE A 268 0.56 -16.95 -4.16
C PHE A 268 -0.68 -17.82 -4.36
N TYR A 269 -1.39 -17.71 -5.48
CA TYR A 269 -2.59 -18.52 -5.74
C TYR A 269 -2.26 -20.00 -5.85
N LEU A 270 -1.18 -20.35 -6.53
CA LEU A 270 -0.70 -21.71 -6.63
C LEU A 270 -0.31 -22.30 -5.26
N LEU A 271 0.38 -21.52 -4.42
CA LEU A 271 0.71 -21.91 -3.05
C LEU A 271 -0.52 -22.11 -2.17
N ALA A 272 -1.57 -21.30 -2.38
CA ALA A 272 -2.80 -21.40 -1.61
C ALA A 272 -3.66 -22.59 -2.03
N ASP A 273 -3.71 -22.89 -3.33
CA ASP A 273 -4.61 -23.90 -3.90
C ASP A 273 -3.95 -25.28 -4.04
N TRP A 274 -2.62 -25.34 -4.24
CA TRP A 274 -1.85 -26.57 -4.48
C TRP A 274 -0.63 -26.68 -3.56
N PRO A 275 -0.78 -26.61 -2.23
CA PRO A 275 0.36 -26.53 -1.31
C PRO A 275 1.29 -27.75 -1.33
N LEU A 276 0.80 -28.92 -1.72
CA LEU A 276 1.60 -30.15 -1.82
C LEU A 276 2.22 -30.38 -3.20
N ASP A 277 1.63 -29.81 -4.23
CA ASP A 277 2.03 -30.04 -5.63
C ASP A 277 2.87 -28.91 -6.21
N TYR A 278 2.70 -27.67 -5.72
CA TYR A 278 3.39 -26.51 -6.23
C TYR A 278 4.60 -26.15 -5.38
N MET A 279 5.74 -26.01 -6.02
CA MET A 279 6.97 -25.51 -5.38
C MET A 279 7.02 -23.98 -5.50
N ASP A 280 7.18 -23.30 -4.36
CA ASP A 280 7.31 -21.83 -4.30
C ASP A 280 8.41 -21.33 -5.24
N ASP A 281 8.10 -20.26 -5.98
CA ASP A 281 9.08 -19.54 -6.79
C ASP A 281 9.65 -18.34 -6.03
N PRO A 282 10.86 -18.42 -5.46
CA PRO A 282 11.48 -17.31 -4.71
C PRO A 282 11.64 -16.04 -5.56
N GLN A 283 11.80 -16.16 -6.89
CA GLN A 283 11.92 -15.00 -7.78
C GLN A 283 10.62 -14.23 -7.94
N SER A 284 9.49 -14.85 -7.65
CA SER A 284 8.18 -14.22 -7.59
C SER A 284 7.87 -13.60 -6.21
N ARG A 285 8.79 -13.67 -5.25
CA ARG A 285 8.66 -13.07 -3.93
C ARG A 285 9.29 -11.68 -3.89
N PHE A 286 8.78 -10.82 -3.02
CA PHE A 286 9.47 -9.55 -2.71
C PHE A 286 10.79 -9.80 -1.99
N VAL A 287 11.72 -8.85 -2.10
CA VAL A 287 13.08 -8.98 -1.57
C VAL A 287 13.09 -9.36 -0.08
N ASN A 288 12.22 -8.79 0.75
CA ASN A 288 12.15 -9.11 2.18
C ASN A 288 11.66 -10.54 2.44
N GLU A 289 10.80 -11.07 1.57
CA GLU A 289 10.28 -12.43 1.66
C GLU A 289 11.32 -13.46 1.20
N ARG A 290 12.09 -13.13 0.16
CA ARG A 290 13.18 -14.00 -0.32
C ARG A 290 14.35 -14.09 0.66
N ASN A 291 14.71 -12.93 1.24
CA ASN A 291 15.88 -12.83 2.10
C ASN A 291 15.56 -13.06 3.57
N HIS A 292 14.28 -13.25 3.93
CA HIS A 292 13.83 -13.37 5.31
C HIS A 292 14.43 -12.35 6.28
N ALA A 293 14.74 -11.17 5.74
CA ALA A 293 15.25 -9.98 6.40
C ALA A 293 14.69 -8.76 5.68
N ASN A 294 14.62 -7.60 6.33
CA ASN A 294 14.05 -6.40 5.74
C ASN A 294 15.17 -5.49 5.20
N ILE A 295 15.15 -5.24 3.89
CA ILE A 295 16.07 -4.28 3.26
C ILE A 295 15.80 -2.87 3.77
N GLN A 296 16.84 -2.13 4.13
CA GLN A 296 16.80 -0.77 4.65
C GLN A 296 17.23 0.25 3.59
N LYS A 297 17.02 1.53 3.87
CA LYS A 297 17.28 2.63 2.93
C LYS A 297 18.75 2.69 2.45
N ASP A 298 19.68 2.33 3.32
CA ASP A 298 21.12 2.33 3.06
C ASP A 298 21.64 1.03 2.41
N GLY A 299 20.75 0.10 2.07
CA GLY A 299 21.07 -1.20 1.50
C GLY A 299 21.43 -2.29 2.52
N THR A 300 21.54 -1.94 3.81
CA THR A 300 21.66 -2.92 4.88
C THR A 300 20.33 -3.63 5.13
N TYR A 301 20.32 -4.57 6.05
CA TYR A 301 19.12 -5.34 6.41
C TYR A 301 18.80 -5.22 7.89
N SER A 302 17.52 -5.38 8.22
CA SER A 302 17.13 -5.64 9.59
C SER A 302 16.76 -7.11 9.79
N VAL A 303 17.15 -7.65 10.94
CA VAL A 303 16.90 -9.03 11.37
C VAL A 303 16.01 -8.99 12.59
N MET A 304 14.84 -9.63 12.49
CA MET A 304 13.84 -9.61 13.56
C MET A 304 13.51 -11.04 13.98
N PRO A 305 14.02 -11.53 15.10
CA PRO A 305 13.66 -12.85 15.62
C PRO A 305 12.22 -12.90 16.08
N ARG A 306 11.64 -14.09 16.11
CA ARG A 306 10.31 -14.34 16.64
C ARG A 306 10.34 -14.25 18.16
N MET A 307 9.41 -13.49 18.71
CA MET A 307 9.09 -13.45 20.15
C MET A 307 7.63 -13.87 20.30
N TRP A 308 7.43 -15.10 20.74
CA TRP A 308 6.10 -15.73 20.78
C TRP A 308 5.16 -15.01 21.75
N GLY A 309 4.07 -14.42 21.23
CA GLY A 309 3.16 -13.61 22.04
C GLY A 309 3.81 -12.36 22.66
N GLY A 310 4.97 -11.95 22.17
CA GLY A 310 5.76 -10.86 22.75
C GLY A 310 6.56 -11.25 23.99
N MET A 311 6.61 -12.55 24.34
CA MET A 311 7.42 -13.08 25.44
C MET A 311 8.85 -13.35 24.98
N THR A 312 9.79 -13.21 25.89
CA THR A 312 11.21 -13.54 25.72
C THR A 312 11.81 -13.90 27.07
N ASP A 313 12.99 -14.48 27.06
CA ASP A 313 13.73 -14.81 28.28
C ASP A 313 15.13 -14.17 28.31
N ALA A 314 15.84 -14.37 29.42
CA ALA A 314 17.17 -13.79 29.61
C ALA A 314 18.22 -14.39 28.67
N ASN A 315 18.04 -15.62 28.20
CA ASN A 315 18.96 -16.25 27.24
C ASN A 315 18.79 -15.68 25.84
N GLU A 316 17.55 -15.56 25.37
CA GLU A 316 17.23 -14.90 24.10
C GLU A 316 17.67 -13.43 24.06
N LEU A 317 17.47 -12.69 25.18
CA LEU A 317 17.93 -11.30 25.29
C LEU A 317 19.45 -11.18 25.22
N ARG A 318 20.21 -12.10 25.84
CA ARG A 318 21.67 -12.13 25.71
C ARG A 318 22.10 -12.43 24.28
N ALA A 319 21.47 -13.42 23.64
CA ALA A 319 21.78 -13.76 22.25
C ALA A 319 21.54 -12.56 21.30
N ILE A 320 20.48 -11.79 21.53
CA ILE A 320 20.21 -10.57 20.75
C ILE A 320 21.29 -9.52 21.01
N ALA A 321 21.71 -9.31 22.28
CA ALA A 321 22.75 -8.37 22.62
C ALA A 321 24.11 -8.77 22.03
N ASP A 322 24.49 -10.05 22.17
CA ASP A 322 25.73 -10.60 21.61
C ASP A 322 25.77 -10.50 20.09
N ALA A 323 24.62 -10.77 19.42
CA ALA A 323 24.50 -10.58 17.98
C ALA A 323 24.61 -9.10 17.58
N ALA A 324 24.00 -8.19 18.34
CA ALA A 324 24.11 -6.76 18.07
C ALA A 324 25.57 -6.28 18.17
N ASP A 325 26.29 -6.68 19.20
CA ASP A 325 27.71 -6.34 19.39
C ASP A 325 28.58 -6.95 18.28
N LYS A 326 28.38 -8.22 17.95
CA LYS A 326 29.17 -8.95 16.96
C LYS A 326 29.02 -8.41 15.53
N TYR A 327 27.80 -8.03 15.14
CA TYR A 327 27.50 -7.57 13.78
C TYR A 327 27.33 -6.05 13.68
N GLY A 328 27.56 -5.30 14.76
CA GLY A 328 27.43 -3.85 14.80
C GLY A 328 25.99 -3.37 14.57
N ALA A 329 24.99 -4.17 14.94
CA ALA A 329 23.60 -3.85 14.69
C ALA A 329 23.02 -2.93 15.78
N VAL A 330 22.09 -2.06 15.38
CA VAL A 330 21.34 -1.22 16.31
C VAL A 330 20.08 -1.95 16.77
N VAL A 331 19.89 -2.05 18.08
CA VAL A 331 18.74 -2.74 18.69
C VAL A 331 17.54 -1.78 18.78
N LYS A 332 16.39 -2.19 18.24
CA LYS A 332 15.13 -1.44 18.29
C LYS A 332 13.99 -2.28 18.85
N VAL A 333 13.42 -1.86 19.99
CA VAL A 333 12.15 -2.41 20.49
C VAL A 333 11.01 -1.85 19.66
N THR A 334 10.20 -2.72 19.06
CA THR A 334 9.12 -2.35 18.12
C THR A 334 7.75 -2.38 18.78
N GLY A 335 6.79 -1.64 18.20
CA GLY A 335 5.38 -1.67 18.66
C GLY A 335 4.67 -3.01 18.44
N GLY A 336 5.28 -3.95 17.73
CA GLY A 336 4.79 -5.31 17.54
C GLY A 336 5.25 -6.31 18.59
N GLN A 337 5.79 -5.83 19.72
CA GLN A 337 6.34 -6.66 20.79
C GLN A 337 7.48 -7.58 20.32
N ARG A 338 8.35 -7.05 19.46
CA ARG A 338 9.54 -7.75 18.95
C ARG A 338 10.73 -6.80 18.97
N ILE A 339 11.92 -7.36 19.01
CA ILE A 339 13.18 -6.63 18.88
C ILE A 339 13.67 -6.77 17.44
N ASP A 340 14.12 -5.66 16.85
CA ASP A 340 14.66 -5.57 15.51
C ASP A 340 16.14 -5.19 15.57
N LEU A 341 16.99 -5.91 14.87
CA LEU A 341 18.43 -5.69 14.73
C LEU A 341 18.69 -4.98 13.41
N LEU A 342 18.97 -3.68 13.45
CA LEU A 342 19.09 -2.79 12.30
C LEU A 342 20.54 -2.66 11.84
N GLY A 343 20.79 -2.48 10.55
CA GLY A 343 22.10 -2.18 9.99
C GLY A 343 22.97 -3.41 9.68
N VAL A 344 22.38 -4.61 9.59
CA VAL A 344 23.08 -5.85 9.30
C VAL A 344 23.45 -5.90 7.80
N LYS A 345 24.68 -6.21 7.46
CA LYS A 345 25.10 -6.40 6.07
C LYS A 345 24.50 -7.68 5.50
N LYS A 346 24.32 -7.72 4.18
CA LYS A 346 23.71 -8.87 3.50
C LYS A 346 24.53 -10.15 3.73
N GLU A 347 25.84 -10.06 3.62
CA GLU A 347 26.77 -11.17 3.80
C GLU A 347 26.79 -11.75 5.22
N ASP A 348 26.41 -10.96 6.22
CA ASP A 348 26.33 -11.38 7.63
C ASP A 348 25.01 -12.10 7.98
N LEU A 349 24.00 -12.04 7.10
CA LEU A 349 22.68 -12.63 7.36
C LEU A 349 22.73 -14.12 7.74
N PRO A 350 23.44 -15.01 7.01
CA PRO A 350 23.49 -16.42 7.39
C PRO A 350 24.16 -16.65 8.76
N ALA A 351 25.15 -15.83 9.10
CA ALA A 351 25.88 -15.97 10.35
C ALA A 351 25.04 -15.50 11.55
N ILE A 352 24.39 -14.36 11.47
CA ILE A 352 23.51 -13.86 12.53
C ILE A 352 22.30 -14.79 12.75
N TRP A 353 21.76 -15.39 11.67
CA TRP A 353 20.68 -16.38 11.81
C TRP A 353 21.14 -17.64 12.56
N ARG A 354 22.36 -18.16 12.27
CA ARG A 354 22.93 -19.29 13.02
C ARG A 354 23.09 -18.97 14.52
N ASP A 355 23.58 -17.78 14.84
CA ASP A 355 23.76 -17.36 16.23
C ASP A 355 22.41 -17.28 16.97
N LEU A 356 21.40 -16.69 16.35
CA LEU A 356 20.05 -16.59 16.91
C LEU A 356 19.35 -17.96 17.00
N ASN A 357 19.49 -18.82 15.98
CA ASN A 357 18.97 -20.19 15.99
C ASN A 357 19.61 -21.02 17.13
N ALA A 358 20.90 -20.82 17.41
CA ALA A 358 21.58 -21.51 18.51
C ALA A 358 20.99 -21.18 19.89
N ALA A 359 20.36 -20.02 20.04
CA ALA A 359 19.61 -19.63 21.22
C ALA A 359 18.12 -20.06 21.18
N GLY A 360 17.71 -20.81 20.16
CA GLY A 360 16.32 -21.29 19.98
C GLY A 360 15.38 -20.28 19.32
N MET A 361 15.89 -19.14 18.85
CA MET A 361 15.10 -18.14 18.15
C MET A 361 14.96 -18.51 16.68
N VAL A 362 13.82 -18.16 16.06
CA VAL A 362 13.52 -18.45 14.65
C VAL A 362 13.12 -17.19 13.91
N SER A 363 12.99 -17.27 12.58
CA SER A 363 12.57 -16.14 11.76
C SER A 363 11.27 -15.51 12.24
N GLY A 364 11.29 -14.20 12.42
CA GLY A 364 10.10 -13.41 12.71
C GLY A 364 9.19 -13.19 11.52
N HIS A 365 9.54 -13.67 10.31
CA HIS A 365 8.84 -13.37 9.05
C HIS A 365 8.48 -11.88 8.92
N ALA A 366 9.40 -11.03 9.38
CA ALA A 366 9.19 -9.60 9.41
C ALA A 366 9.04 -9.03 7.99
N TYR A 367 8.09 -8.10 7.84
CA TYR A 367 7.85 -7.40 6.57
C TYR A 367 7.42 -8.28 5.38
N SER A 368 7.07 -9.55 5.63
CA SER A 368 6.51 -10.48 4.64
C SER A 368 4.98 -10.38 4.54
N LYS A 369 4.39 -11.05 3.57
CA LYS A 369 2.94 -11.29 3.46
C LYS A 369 2.59 -12.59 4.16
N GLY A 370 2.22 -12.49 5.42
CA GLY A 370 1.93 -13.59 6.32
C GLY A 370 1.68 -13.07 7.72
N LEU A 371 1.71 -13.95 8.69
CA LEU A 371 1.61 -13.55 10.10
C LEU A 371 2.82 -12.69 10.50
N ARG A 372 2.54 -11.44 10.93
CA ARG A 372 3.56 -10.52 11.44
C ARG A 372 3.79 -10.71 12.93
N THR A 373 2.73 -10.73 13.70
CA THR A 373 2.79 -10.84 15.16
C THR A 373 1.40 -11.17 15.72
N VAL A 374 1.37 -11.83 16.86
CA VAL A 374 0.22 -11.86 17.75
C VAL A 374 0.58 -11.03 18.98
N LYS A 375 0.03 -9.82 19.07
CA LYS A 375 0.26 -8.93 20.22
C LYS A 375 -0.57 -9.42 21.39
N THR A 376 0.02 -9.55 22.57
CA THR A 376 -0.68 -9.96 23.80
C THR A 376 -0.57 -8.89 24.89
N CYS A 377 -1.44 -8.94 25.86
CA CYS A 377 -1.20 -8.33 27.16
C CYS A 377 -0.82 -9.41 28.16
N VAL A 378 -0.49 -9.04 29.37
CA VAL A 378 0.03 -9.98 30.40
C VAL A 378 -0.99 -10.99 30.95
N GLY A 379 -2.28 -10.89 30.54
CA GLY A 379 -3.32 -11.87 30.83
C GLY A 379 -3.68 -12.01 32.31
N SER A 380 -4.48 -13.05 32.60
CA SER A 380 -4.95 -13.34 33.96
C SER A 380 -3.83 -13.80 34.88
N GLU A 381 -2.72 -14.28 34.36
CA GLU A 381 -1.58 -14.72 35.16
C GLU A 381 -0.94 -13.57 35.95
N TRP A 382 -0.82 -12.39 35.32
CA TRP A 382 -0.09 -11.26 35.91
C TRP A 382 -0.96 -10.02 36.16
N CYS A 383 -2.14 -9.94 35.52
CA CYS A 383 -3.01 -8.78 35.63
C CYS A 383 -4.24 -9.08 36.50
N ARG A 384 -4.43 -8.30 37.57
CA ARG A 384 -5.62 -8.41 38.43
C ARG A 384 -6.98 -8.21 37.71
N PHE A 385 -6.97 -7.68 36.51
CA PHE A 385 -8.17 -7.45 35.70
C PHE A 385 -8.30 -8.45 34.53
N GLY A 386 -7.30 -9.33 34.36
CA GLY A 386 -7.34 -10.35 33.33
C GLY A 386 -8.45 -11.37 33.62
N THR A 387 -9.28 -11.64 32.62
CA THR A 387 -10.35 -12.65 32.72
C THR A 387 -9.88 -14.03 32.25
N GLN A 388 -8.97 -14.05 31.25
CA GLN A 388 -8.42 -15.27 30.67
C GLN A 388 -6.92 -15.12 30.40
N ASP A 389 -6.22 -16.23 30.11
CA ASP A 389 -4.80 -16.23 29.70
C ASP A 389 -4.62 -15.77 28.26
N SER A 390 -4.44 -14.49 28.06
CA SER A 390 -4.18 -13.92 26.74
C SER A 390 -2.78 -14.20 26.22
N THR A 391 -1.80 -14.40 27.10
CA THR A 391 -0.42 -14.69 26.70
C THR A 391 -0.30 -16.11 26.14
N GLY A 392 -0.80 -17.11 26.89
CA GLY A 392 -0.80 -18.51 26.44
C GLY A 392 -1.58 -18.70 25.15
N LEU A 393 -2.79 -18.13 25.05
CA LEU A 393 -3.59 -18.18 23.83
C LEU A 393 -2.89 -17.50 22.64
N GLY A 394 -2.29 -16.31 22.88
CA GLY A 394 -1.55 -15.62 21.84
C GLY A 394 -0.34 -16.40 21.31
N ILE A 395 0.40 -17.06 22.19
CA ILE A 395 1.51 -17.96 21.83
C ILE A 395 1.00 -19.15 21.00
N LYS A 396 -0.11 -19.77 21.38
CA LYS A 396 -0.71 -20.88 20.63
C LYS A 396 -1.11 -20.43 19.21
N LEU A 397 -1.82 -19.31 19.10
CA LEU A 397 -2.20 -18.72 17.79
C LEU A 397 -0.96 -18.37 16.96
N GLU A 398 0.07 -17.78 17.55
CA GLU A 398 1.26 -17.38 16.82
C GLU A 398 2.03 -18.59 16.29
N LYS A 399 2.20 -19.64 17.09
CA LYS A 399 2.83 -20.91 16.68
C LYS A 399 2.02 -21.62 15.58
N LEU A 400 0.69 -21.60 15.68
CA LEU A 400 -0.20 -22.22 14.72
C LEU A 400 -0.13 -21.54 13.35
N LEU A 401 -0.08 -20.22 13.33
CA LEU A 401 -0.10 -19.40 12.11
C LEU A 401 1.31 -19.05 11.56
N TRP A 402 2.37 -19.34 12.31
CA TRP A 402 3.74 -19.03 11.90
C TRP A 402 4.13 -19.74 10.60
N GLY A 403 4.77 -19.01 9.69
CA GLY A 403 5.14 -19.51 8.37
C GLY A 403 4.01 -19.48 7.33
N SER A 404 2.75 -19.18 7.72
CA SER A 404 1.65 -19.08 6.76
C SER A 404 1.84 -17.91 5.79
N TRP A 405 1.64 -18.19 4.51
CA TRP A 405 1.56 -17.16 3.48
C TRP A 405 0.12 -16.71 3.29
N THR A 406 -0.10 -15.40 3.22
CA THR A 406 -1.42 -14.78 3.05
C THR A 406 -1.38 -13.74 1.92
N PRO A 407 -2.52 -13.31 1.36
CA PRO A 407 -2.55 -12.29 0.30
C PRO A 407 -1.82 -11.01 0.66
N HIS A 408 -1.89 -10.61 1.93
CA HIS A 408 -1.17 -9.48 2.52
C HIS A 408 -0.77 -9.81 3.96
N LYS A 409 0.01 -8.94 4.60
CA LYS A 409 0.37 -9.08 6.03
C LYS A 409 -0.87 -9.21 6.91
N VAL A 410 -0.78 -10.05 7.93
CA VAL A 410 -1.80 -10.24 8.96
C VAL A 410 -1.21 -9.94 10.34
N LYS A 411 -1.93 -9.23 11.16
CA LYS A 411 -1.60 -8.94 12.55
C LYS A 411 -2.77 -9.36 13.44
N LEU A 412 -2.46 -10.04 14.52
CA LEU A 412 -3.43 -10.44 15.53
C LEU A 412 -3.18 -9.69 16.84
N GLY A 413 -4.21 -9.63 17.68
CA GLY A 413 -4.10 -9.16 19.06
C GLY A 413 -5.00 -9.97 19.98
N VAL A 414 -4.47 -10.36 21.15
CA VAL A 414 -5.23 -11.06 22.18
C VAL A 414 -5.17 -10.24 23.46
N SER A 415 -6.30 -9.66 23.85
CA SER A 415 -6.44 -8.86 25.07
C SER A 415 -7.11 -9.68 26.17
N GLY A 416 -6.47 -9.78 27.35
CA GLY A 416 -6.92 -10.58 28.48
C GLY A 416 -8.17 -10.04 29.18
N CYS A 417 -8.73 -8.91 28.75
CA CYS A 417 -9.99 -8.36 29.23
C CYS A 417 -10.47 -7.21 28.30
N PRO A 418 -11.70 -6.69 28.46
CA PRO A 418 -12.25 -5.60 27.65
C PRO A 418 -11.48 -4.26 27.67
N ARG A 419 -10.47 -4.09 28.54
CA ARG A 419 -9.58 -2.90 28.53
C ARG A 419 -8.70 -2.83 27.29
N ASN A 420 -8.62 -3.92 26.53
CA ASN A 420 -8.00 -3.97 25.20
C ASN A 420 -6.53 -3.51 25.14
N CYS A 421 -5.72 -3.83 26.14
CA CYS A 421 -4.31 -3.42 26.23
C CYS A 421 -3.43 -3.96 25.09
N ALA A 422 -3.82 -5.06 24.44
CA ALA A 422 -3.15 -5.58 23.25
C ALA A 422 -3.66 -4.96 21.92
N GLU A 423 -4.56 -3.97 21.99
CA GLU A 423 -5.14 -3.30 20.82
C GLU A 423 -5.83 -4.28 19.86
N ALA A 424 -6.54 -5.29 20.39
CA ALA A 424 -7.22 -6.31 19.61
C ALA A 424 -8.24 -5.71 18.63
N THR A 425 -8.94 -4.64 19.05
CA THR A 425 -10.00 -4.00 18.25
C THR A 425 -9.51 -3.20 17.04
N CYS A 426 -8.21 -3.18 16.75
CA CYS A 426 -7.65 -2.55 15.54
C CYS A 426 -6.66 -3.48 14.80
N LYS A 427 -6.81 -4.78 14.94
CA LYS A 427 -5.99 -5.78 14.25
C LYS A 427 -6.79 -6.47 13.13
N ASP A 428 -6.10 -7.17 12.26
CA ASP A 428 -6.76 -7.96 11.20
C ASP A 428 -7.67 -9.05 11.81
N VAL A 429 -7.22 -9.61 12.96
CA VAL A 429 -8.05 -10.46 13.84
C VAL A 429 -7.77 -10.06 15.28
N GLY A 430 -8.81 -9.77 16.02
CA GLY A 430 -8.77 -9.41 17.43
C GLY A 430 -9.51 -10.43 18.29
N VAL A 431 -8.91 -10.82 19.42
CA VAL A 431 -9.53 -11.64 20.44
C VAL A 431 -9.56 -10.86 21.74
N VAL A 432 -10.72 -10.67 22.31
CA VAL A 432 -10.90 -10.04 23.62
C VAL A 432 -11.46 -11.08 24.58
N CYS A 433 -10.72 -11.34 25.64
CA CYS A 433 -11.14 -12.24 26.71
C CYS A 433 -12.22 -11.57 27.58
N VAL A 434 -13.26 -12.32 27.91
CA VAL A 434 -14.36 -11.92 28.77
C VAL A 434 -14.64 -13.04 29.81
N ASP A 435 -15.42 -12.76 30.84
CA ASP A 435 -15.73 -13.77 31.87
C ASP A 435 -16.42 -15.01 31.30
N SER A 436 -17.21 -14.86 30.25
CA SER A 436 -17.94 -15.94 29.58
C SER A 436 -17.14 -16.69 28.49
N GLY A 437 -15.87 -16.32 28.25
CA GLY A 437 -15.02 -16.90 27.20
C GLY A 437 -14.28 -15.84 26.37
N TYR A 438 -14.49 -15.82 25.06
CA TYR A 438 -13.72 -15.01 24.11
C TYR A 438 -14.61 -14.36 23.06
N GLN A 439 -14.36 -13.12 22.76
CA GLN A 439 -14.97 -12.41 21.63
C GLN A 439 -13.93 -12.31 20.50
N ILE A 440 -14.26 -12.88 19.36
CA ILE A 440 -13.44 -12.84 18.15
C ILE A 440 -14.01 -11.77 17.24
N SER A 441 -13.16 -10.86 16.78
CA SER A 441 -13.49 -9.80 15.83
C SER A 441 -12.46 -9.76 14.71
N VAL A 442 -12.86 -9.28 13.52
CA VAL A 442 -12.03 -9.29 12.31
C VAL A 442 -12.09 -7.96 11.56
N ALA A 443 -11.27 -7.82 10.54
CA ALA A 443 -11.28 -6.70 9.61
C ALA A 443 -10.88 -5.33 10.18
N GLY A 444 -10.10 -5.31 11.27
CA GLY A 444 -9.52 -4.07 11.79
C GLY A 444 -8.26 -3.64 11.05
N ALA A 445 -7.93 -2.37 11.18
CA ALA A 445 -6.70 -1.78 10.65
C ALA A 445 -6.19 -0.65 11.53
N ALA A 446 -4.86 -0.57 11.69
CA ALA A 446 -4.18 0.57 12.28
C ALA A 446 -2.92 0.85 11.46
N GLY A 447 -3.07 1.68 10.44
CA GLY A 447 -2.01 2.03 9.49
C GLY A 447 -2.40 3.32 8.75
N MET A 448 -2.24 3.35 7.44
CA MET A 448 -2.72 4.48 6.62
C MET A 448 -4.24 4.66 6.72
N GLU A 449 -4.96 3.56 6.87
CA GLU A 449 -6.37 3.55 7.23
C GLU A 449 -6.51 3.02 8.65
N VAL A 450 -7.39 3.62 9.43
CA VAL A 450 -7.76 3.19 10.78
C VAL A 450 -9.19 2.69 10.72
N LYS A 451 -9.38 1.41 11.07
CA LYS A 451 -10.70 0.78 11.11
C LYS A 451 -10.81 -0.08 12.36
N GLU A 452 -11.91 0.06 13.07
CA GLU A 452 -12.26 -0.85 14.16
C GLU A 452 -12.61 -2.23 13.62
N THR A 453 -12.32 -3.27 14.40
CA THR A 453 -12.73 -4.64 14.08
C THR A 453 -14.25 -4.80 14.17
N GLU A 454 -14.78 -5.68 13.36
CA GLU A 454 -16.18 -6.07 13.38
C GLU A 454 -16.35 -7.43 14.08
N ALA A 455 -17.37 -7.56 14.93
CA ALA A 455 -17.60 -8.79 15.69
C ALA A 455 -17.93 -9.98 14.77
N LEU A 456 -17.11 -11.02 14.86
CA LEU A 456 -17.33 -12.28 14.12
C LEU A 456 -18.18 -13.25 14.95
N VAL A 457 -17.69 -13.65 16.12
CA VAL A 457 -18.33 -14.65 16.99
C VAL A 457 -17.87 -14.52 18.43
N ALA A 458 -18.70 -14.97 19.37
CA ALA A 458 -18.29 -15.23 20.76
C ALA A 458 -18.24 -16.74 21.02
N VAL A 459 -17.13 -17.21 21.62
CA VAL A 459 -16.87 -18.62 21.91
C VAL A 459 -16.47 -18.81 23.37
N LYS A 460 -16.48 -20.06 23.85
CA LYS A 460 -16.27 -20.37 25.27
C LYS A 460 -14.87 -20.85 25.59
N THR A 461 -14.22 -21.52 24.64
CA THR A 461 -12.95 -22.22 24.86
C THR A 461 -11.84 -21.68 23.94
N GLU A 462 -10.59 -21.90 24.34
CA GLU A 462 -9.43 -21.59 23.51
C GLU A 462 -9.42 -22.41 22.21
N ASP A 463 -9.82 -23.68 22.25
CA ASP A 463 -9.84 -24.52 21.08
C ASP A 463 -10.81 -23.98 20.02
N GLU A 464 -11.97 -23.48 20.44
CA GLU A 464 -12.90 -22.79 19.54
C GLU A 464 -12.26 -21.51 18.96
N VAL A 465 -11.47 -20.74 19.75
CA VAL A 465 -10.74 -19.58 19.22
C VAL A 465 -9.76 -20.02 18.12
N LEU A 466 -8.97 -21.05 18.37
CA LEU A 466 -8.03 -21.58 17.38
C LEU A 466 -8.76 -22.01 16.10
N GLU A 467 -9.84 -22.78 16.24
CA GLU A 467 -10.67 -23.25 15.14
C GLU A 467 -11.22 -22.10 14.27
N TRP A 468 -11.85 -21.10 14.89
CA TRP A 468 -12.45 -19.99 14.17
C TRP A 468 -11.41 -19.06 13.52
N VAL A 469 -10.31 -18.79 14.20
CA VAL A 469 -9.26 -17.93 13.66
C VAL A 469 -8.55 -18.59 12.49
N THR A 470 -8.23 -19.88 12.56
CA THR A 470 -7.58 -20.60 11.45
C THR A 470 -8.50 -20.74 10.25
N ALA A 471 -9.78 -21.05 10.47
CA ALA A 471 -10.77 -21.10 9.40
C ALA A 471 -10.95 -19.74 8.71
N PHE A 472 -11.01 -18.63 9.47
CA PHE A 472 -11.05 -17.29 8.89
C PHE A 472 -9.81 -16.97 8.06
N ILE A 473 -8.61 -17.29 8.56
CA ILE A 473 -7.35 -17.06 7.82
C ILE A 473 -7.30 -17.90 6.55
N GLN A 474 -7.77 -19.15 6.59
CA GLN A 474 -7.81 -20.00 5.40
C GLN A 474 -8.84 -19.50 4.38
N LEU A 475 -10.03 -19.11 4.82
CA LEU A 475 -11.04 -18.51 3.96
C LEU A 475 -10.50 -17.24 3.27
N TYR A 476 -9.83 -16.38 4.04
CA TYR A 476 -9.15 -15.18 3.50
C TYR A 476 -8.06 -15.56 2.48
N ARG A 477 -7.25 -16.57 2.74
CA ARG A 477 -6.21 -17.06 1.80
C ARG A 477 -6.83 -17.56 0.49
N GLU A 478 -7.97 -18.24 0.55
CA GLU A 478 -8.63 -18.86 -0.60
C GLU A 478 -9.51 -17.89 -1.40
N ARG A 479 -9.95 -16.78 -0.82
CA ARG A 479 -10.96 -15.90 -1.44
C ARG A 479 -10.46 -14.50 -1.74
N ALA A 480 -9.48 -13.98 -0.98
CA ALA A 480 -9.03 -12.62 -1.16
C ALA A 480 -8.13 -12.47 -2.39
N LYS A 481 -8.24 -11.33 -3.05
CA LYS A 481 -7.30 -10.90 -4.09
C LYS A 481 -5.91 -10.69 -3.47
N TYR A 482 -4.87 -11.11 -4.18
CA TYR A 482 -3.49 -10.82 -3.76
C TYR A 482 -3.28 -9.32 -3.56
N LEU A 483 -2.65 -8.94 -2.45
CA LEU A 483 -2.45 -7.60 -1.89
C LEU A 483 -3.66 -6.96 -1.20
N ASP A 484 -4.83 -7.59 -1.18
CA ASP A 484 -5.92 -7.12 -0.33
C ASP A 484 -5.63 -7.45 1.15
N ARG A 485 -5.76 -6.47 2.03
CA ARG A 485 -5.78 -6.68 3.49
C ARG A 485 -7.10 -7.35 3.92
N PRO A 486 -7.13 -8.07 5.05
CA PRO A 486 -8.37 -8.66 5.56
C PRO A 486 -9.54 -7.69 5.60
N TYR A 487 -9.36 -6.45 6.07
CA TYR A 487 -10.43 -5.46 6.12
C TYR A 487 -10.94 -5.08 4.72
N LYS A 488 -10.05 -4.90 3.72
CA LYS A 488 -10.46 -4.59 2.33
C LYS A 488 -11.22 -5.74 1.69
N TRP A 489 -10.81 -6.96 1.99
CA TRP A 489 -11.49 -8.14 1.49
C TRP A 489 -12.87 -8.32 2.14
N VAL A 490 -12.98 -8.19 3.48
CA VAL A 490 -14.26 -8.27 4.20
C VAL A 490 -15.24 -7.18 3.73
N ASP A 491 -14.76 -5.95 3.50
CA ASP A 491 -15.59 -4.85 2.95
C ASP A 491 -16.17 -5.19 1.56
N LYS A 492 -15.43 -5.98 0.74
CA LYS A 492 -15.88 -6.38 -0.60
C LYS A 492 -16.89 -7.53 -0.58
N VAL A 493 -16.67 -8.52 0.27
CA VAL A 493 -17.52 -9.72 0.29
C VAL A 493 -18.68 -9.61 1.27
N GLY A 494 -18.59 -8.69 2.22
CA GLY A 494 -19.53 -8.52 3.33
C GLY A 494 -19.23 -9.44 4.51
N LEU A 495 -19.26 -8.87 5.73
CA LEU A 495 -19.03 -9.65 6.96
C LEU A 495 -20.11 -10.73 7.17
N ASP A 496 -21.34 -10.46 6.78
CA ASP A 496 -22.45 -11.41 6.95
C ASP A 496 -22.21 -12.68 6.13
N TRP A 497 -21.69 -12.56 4.91
CA TRP A 497 -21.28 -13.72 4.11
C TRP A 497 -20.14 -14.50 4.80
N VAL A 498 -19.14 -13.80 5.36
CA VAL A 498 -18.05 -14.46 6.11
C VAL A 498 -18.60 -15.23 7.31
N LYS A 499 -19.56 -14.64 8.04
CA LYS A 499 -20.24 -15.29 9.17
C LYS A 499 -21.04 -16.51 8.73
N GLU A 500 -21.77 -16.41 7.63
CA GLU A 500 -22.56 -17.50 7.07
C GLU A 500 -21.66 -18.71 6.76
N VAL A 501 -20.57 -18.50 6.01
CA VAL A 501 -19.61 -19.57 5.65
C VAL A 501 -18.98 -20.20 6.89
N LEU A 502 -18.52 -19.37 7.84
CA LEU A 502 -17.83 -19.87 9.02
C LEU A 502 -18.79 -20.45 10.09
N SER A 503 -20.08 -20.16 10.03
CA SER A 503 -21.07 -20.74 10.94
C SER A 503 -21.43 -22.18 10.59
N ASP A 504 -21.18 -22.61 9.34
CA ASP A 504 -21.32 -24.01 8.96
C ASP A 504 -20.14 -24.83 9.55
N PRO A 505 -20.40 -25.76 10.49
CA PRO A 505 -19.34 -26.56 11.09
C PRO A 505 -18.58 -27.45 10.10
N ALA A 506 -19.23 -27.92 9.03
CA ALA A 506 -18.60 -28.77 8.03
C ALA A 506 -17.62 -27.96 7.16
N GLU A 507 -18.03 -26.78 6.71
CA GLU A 507 -17.16 -25.89 5.93
C GLU A 507 -16.00 -25.37 6.81
N ARG A 508 -16.26 -25.02 8.08
CA ARG A 508 -15.22 -24.60 9.01
C ARG A 508 -14.19 -25.71 9.27
N ALA A 509 -14.62 -26.95 9.43
CA ALA A 509 -13.73 -28.12 9.57
C ALA A 509 -12.90 -28.34 8.29
N ALA A 510 -13.50 -28.25 7.12
CA ALA A 510 -12.81 -28.40 5.84
C ALA A 510 -11.78 -27.27 5.60
N LEU A 511 -12.07 -26.03 6.01
CA LEU A 511 -11.12 -24.92 5.97
C LEU A 511 -9.92 -25.20 6.88
N ASN A 512 -10.14 -25.69 8.08
CA ASN A 512 -9.07 -26.02 9.02
C ASN A 512 -8.20 -27.18 8.53
N GLU A 513 -8.80 -28.20 7.91
CA GLU A 513 -8.04 -29.29 7.28
C GLU A 513 -7.13 -28.77 6.17
N ARG A 514 -7.64 -27.94 5.26
CA ARG A 514 -6.84 -27.31 4.19
C ARG A 514 -5.76 -26.38 4.74
N PHE A 515 -6.04 -25.70 5.85
CA PHE A 515 -5.03 -24.89 6.54
C PHE A 515 -3.89 -25.77 7.06
N GLU A 516 -4.17 -26.86 7.76
CA GLU A 516 -3.15 -27.78 8.28
C GLU A 516 -2.31 -28.43 7.17
N ILE A 517 -2.95 -28.84 6.07
CA ILE A 517 -2.24 -29.33 4.88
C ILE A 517 -1.23 -28.28 4.39
N SER A 518 -1.66 -27.04 4.25
CA SER A 518 -0.77 -25.94 3.83
C SER A 518 0.37 -25.71 4.84
N GLN A 519 0.07 -25.73 6.14
CA GLN A 519 1.06 -25.51 7.19
C GLN A 519 2.07 -26.67 7.31
N SER A 520 1.72 -27.88 6.95
CA SER A 520 2.65 -29.02 6.93
C SER A 520 3.85 -28.77 6.02
N VAL A 521 3.68 -27.95 4.98
CA VAL A 521 4.74 -27.57 4.01
C VAL A 521 5.50 -26.34 4.47
N TYR A 522 4.82 -25.32 5.02
CA TYR A 522 5.39 -23.97 5.23
C TYR A 522 5.79 -23.65 6.67
N ARG A 523 5.42 -24.48 7.65
CA ARG A 523 5.83 -24.31 9.05
C ARG A 523 7.27 -24.77 9.27
N LYS A 524 8.22 -24.07 8.60
CA LYS A 524 9.65 -24.32 8.69
C LYS A 524 10.39 -23.01 8.97
N ASP A 525 11.55 -23.12 9.61
CA ASP A 525 12.38 -21.94 9.83
C ASP A 525 13.25 -21.65 8.59
N PRO A 526 12.96 -20.59 7.85
CA PRO A 526 13.75 -20.25 6.67
C PRO A 526 15.18 -19.80 7.02
N TRP A 527 15.42 -19.32 8.24
CA TRP A 527 16.76 -18.98 8.67
C TRP A 527 17.67 -20.20 8.76
N ALA A 528 17.15 -21.30 9.32
CA ALA A 528 17.89 -22.55 9.39
C ALA A 528 18.20 -23.10 8.00
N GLU A 529 17.27 -23.00 7.04
CA GLU A 529 17.47 -23.42 5.67
C GLU A 529 18.54 -22.56 4.95
N HIS A 530 18.40 -21.24 5.01
CA HIS A 530 19.32 -20.31 4.30
C HIS A 530 20.68 -20.13 4.99
N ALA A 531 20.81 -20.46 6.25
CA ALA A 531 22.10 -20.46 6.95
C ALA A 531 22.95 -21.71 6.65
N SER A 532 22.36 -22.74 6.02
CA SER A 532 23.07 -23.94 5.56
C SER A 532 23.83 -23.68 4.25
N GLU A 533 24.91 -24.40 4.02
CA GLU A 533 25.60 -24.40 2.72
C GLU A 533 24.92 -25.41 1.76
N PRO A 534 24.79 -25.09 0.46
CA PRO A 534 25.33 -23.91 -0.27
C PRO A 534 24.42 -22.65 -0.24
N GLU A 535 23.31 -22.65 0.47
CA GLU A 535 22.36 -21.55 0.46
C GLU A 535 22.96 -20.23 0.98
N ALA A 536 23.88 -20.31 1.95
CA ALA A 536 24.56 -19.15 2.50
C ALA A 536 25.40 -18.38 1.46
N GLU A 537 25.88 -19.03 0.42
CA GLU A 537 26.66 -18.38 -0.66
C GLU A 537 25.84 -17.34 -1.43
N LYS A 538 24.52 -17.49 -1.51
CA LYS A 538 23.61 -16.54 -2.17
C LYS A 538 23.62 -15.15 -1.55
N PHE A 539 24.11 -15.02 -0.32
CA PHE A 539 24.18 -13.77 0.41
C PHE A 539 25.53 -13.07 0.29
N GLN A 540 26.55 -13.72 -0.29
CA GLN A 540 27.84 -13.11 -0.52
C GLN A 540 27.73 -11.95 -1.53
N PRO A 541 28.58 -10.91 -1.41
CA PRO A 541 28.67 -9.87 -2.42
C PRO A 541 28.98 -10.47 -3.78
N LEU A 542 28.38 -9.95 -4.84
CA LEU A 542 28.86 -10.21 -6.20
C LEU A 542 30.30 -9.71 -6.27
N ALA A 543 31.20 -10.51 -6.85
CA ALA A 543 32.56 -10.08 -7.09
C ALA A 543 32.53 -8.74 -7.83
N ASP A 544 33.34 -7.77 -7.39
CA ASP A 544 33.54 -6.53 -8.11
C ASP A 544 33.99 -6.88 -9.54
N LEU A 545 33.10 -6.65 -10.48
CA LEU A 545 33.46 -6.64 -11.88
C LEU A 545 34.32 -5.38 -12.08
N THR A 546 35.61 -5.50 -11.85
CA THR A 546 36.58 -4.52 -12.36
C THR A 546 36.44 -4.57 -13.87
N MET A 547 35.68 -3.65 -14.43
CA MET A 547 35.74 -3.36 -15.86
C MET A 547 37.14 -2.81 -16.11
N GLU A 548 38.06 -3.63 -16.63
CA GLU A 548 39.23 -3.10 -17.25
C GLU A 548 38.79 -2.19 -18.39
N PRO A 549 39.28 -0.95 -18.46
CA PRO A 549 38.97 -0.10 -19.59
C PRO A 549 39.38 -0.82 -20.86
N ALA A 550 38.46 -0.98 -21.80
CA ALA A 550 38.79 -1.45 -23.14
C ALA A 550 39.87 -0.53 -23.72
N GLU A 551 41.04 -1.09 -24.06
CA GLU A 551 42.14 -0.40 -24.75
C GLU A 551 41.68 0.17 -26.10
#